data_f27c9bdfa6c92ecff05a4b46e6e7238e
#
_entry.id   f27c9bdfa6c92ecff05a4b46e6e7238e
#
_cell.length_a   1.000
_cell.length_b   1.000
_cell.length_c   1.000
_cell.angle_alpha   90.00
_cell.angle_beta   90.00
_cell.angle_gamma   90.00
#
_symmetry.space_group_name_H-M   'P 1'
#
loop_
_entity.id
_entity.type
_entity.pdbx_description
1 polymer ?
#
loop_
_entity_poly.entity_id
_entity_poly.type
_entity_poly.pdbx_seq_one_letter_code
_entity_poly.pdbx_strand_id
1 'polypeptide(L)'
;LYFGTLDGRIMEFSREYRNDNLEDINAYWESGSMDFDLDWRRKYSSTVWTAMKPESQAIVTLTAESNVKSEYPDKIVSAGLATFLNMSFEHWSFGTNRKPQLIRSKLKVKKVSYYKLIIRSKSASATATVLSVDLQVRYTGNVK
;
A
#
# COMPACT_ATOMS: atom_id res chain seq x y z
N LEU A 1 -12.34 -24.21 7.12
CA LEU A 1 -13.44 -24.19 6.16
C LEU A 1 -12.93 -24.69 4.82
N TYR A 2 -13.60 -25.72 4.27
CA TYR A 2 -13.27 -26.31 2.97
C TYR A 2 -14.31 -25.90 1.93
N PHE A 3 -13.87 -25.76 0.67
CA PHE A 3 -14.76 -25.52 -0.47
C PHE A 3 -14.23 -26.25 -1.72
N GLY A 4 -15.15 -26.61 -2.62
CA GLY A 4 -14.81 -27.20 -3.91
C GLY A 4 -14.66 -26.12 -4.98
N THR A 5 -13.71 -26.32 -5.89
CA THR A 5 -13.54 -25.48 -7.06
C THR A 5 -14.20 -26.10 -8.28
N LEU A 6 -14.45 -25.32 -9.33
CA LEU A 6 -15.08 -25.80 -10.57
C LEU A 6 -14.21 -26.82 -11.33
N ASP A 7 -12.91 -26.83 -11.10
CA ASP A 7 -11.93 -27.77 -11.66
C ASP A 7 -11.76 -29.06 -10.83
N GLY A 8 -12.63 -29.23 -9.81
CA GLY A 8 -12.72 -30.47 -9.03
C GLY A 8 -11.70 -30.58 -7.88
N ARG A 9 -11.08 -29.49 -7.46
CA ARG A 9 -10.18 -29.47 -6.30
C ARG A 9 -10.95 -29.17 -5.02
N ILE A 10 -10.41 -29.63 -3.91
CA ILE A 10 -10.86 -29.26 -2.56
C ILE A 10 -9.84 -28.30 -1.99
N MET A 11 -10.27 -27.11 -1.64
CA MET A 11 -9.44 -26.04 -1.08
C MET A 11 -9.83 -25.78 0.38
N GLU A 12 -8.86 -25.33 1.17
CA GLU A 12 -9.03 -24.93 2.56
C GLU A 12 -8.71 -23.46 2.75
N PHE A 13 -9.59 -22.73 3.45
CA PHE A 13 -9.23 -21.42 4.00
C PHE A 13 -8.29 -21.60 5.17
N SER A 14 -7.00 -21.34 4.96
CA SER A 14 -5.97 -21.41 5.98
C SER A 14 -5.42 -20.02 6.34
N ARG A 15 -5.05 -19.83 7.60
CA ARG A 15 -4.31 -18.64 8.04
C ARG A 15 -2.79 -18.79 7.90
N GLU A 16 -2.32 -19.99 7.64
CA GLU A 16 -0.89 -20.29 7.47
C GLU A 16 -0.41 -20.03 6.05
N TYR A 17 -1.27 -20.34 5.06
CA TYR A 17 -0.97 -20.10 3.66
C TYR A 17 -1.47 -18.73 3.23
N ARG A 18 -0.66 -18.03 2.44
CA ARG A 18 -0.87 -16.64 2.02
C ARG A 18 -0.89 -16.50 0.49
N ASN A 19 -1.16 -17.59 -0.15
CA ASN A 19 -1.28 -17.68 -1.60
C ASN A 19 -2.49 -18.53 -1.96
N ASP A 20 -2.94 -18.44 -3.19
CA ASP A 20 -3.97 -19.27 -3.76
C ASP A 20 -3.33 -20.34 -4.64
N ASN A 21 -3.16 -21.54 -4.07
CA ASN A 21 -2.54 -22.67 -4.78
C ASN A 21 -1.16 -22.32 -5.40
N LEU A 22 -0.30 -21.67 -4.62
CA LEU A 22 1.03 -21.14 -5.00
C LEU A 22 0.99 -19.90 -5.92
N GLU A 23 -0.19 -19.42 -6.27
CA GLU A 23 -0.33 -18.18 -7.04
C GLU A 23 -0.42 -16.94 -6.13
N ASP A 24 -0.01 -15.80 -6.67
CA ASP A 24 -0.11 -14.52 -5.98
C ASP A 24 -1.56 -14.09 -5.80
N ILE A 25 -1.95 -13.73 -4.57
CA ILE A 25 -3.23 -13.07 -4.33
C ILE A 25 -3.08 -11.58 -4.63
N ASN A 26 -3.82 -11.10 -5.64
CA ASN A 26 -3.90 -9.68 -5.95
C ASN A 26 -4.86 -9.00 -4.97
N ALA A 27 -4.34 -8.54 -3.84
CA ALA A 27 -5.11 -7.76 -2.90
C ALA A 27 -5.01 -6.26 -3.22
N TYR A 28 -6.14 -5.57 -3.19
CA TYR A 28 -6.14 -4.12 -3.30
C TYR A 28 -7.14 -3.48 -2.34
N TRP A 29 -6.82 -2.28 -1.93
CA TRP A 29 -7.68 -1.41 -1.17
C TRP A 29 -7.75 -0.04 -1.84
N GLU A 30 -8.92 0.54 -1.87
CA GLU A 30 -9.19 1.85 -2.44
C GLU A 30 -9.92 2.71 -1.42
N SER A 31 -9.45 3.94 -1.23
CA SER A 31 -10.18 4.91 -0.41
C SER A 31 -11.43 5.41 -1.14
N GLY A 32 -12.38 5.92 -0.42
CA GLY A 32 -13.41 6.79 -1.01
C GLY A 32 -12.77 8.01 -1.69
N SER A 33 -13.56 8.74 -2.50
CA SER A 33 -13.14 10.03 -3.05
C SER A 33 -12.93 11.03 -1.92
N MET A 34 -11.71 11.54 -1.79
CA MET A 34 -11.33 12.50 -0.76
C MET A 34 -11.32 13.92 -1.34
N ASP A 35 -12.26 14.74 -0.93
CA ASP A 35 -12.36 16.15 -1.25
C ASP A 35 -11.86 17.06 -0.11
N PHE A 36 -11.61 16.48 1.09
CA PHE A 36 -11.13 17.15 2.30
C PHE A 36 -12.05 18.32 2.72
N ASP A 37 -13.36 18.15 2.56
CA ASP A 37 -14.42 19.12 2.92
C ASP A 37 -14.32 20.47 2.19
N LEU A 38 -13.54 20.56 1.12
CA LEU A 38 -13.34 21.77 0.32
C LEU A 38 -13.33 21.44 -1.18
N ASP A 39 -14.47 20.97 -1.69
CA ASP A 39 -14.64 20.55 -3.08
C ASP A 39 -14.40 21.70 -4.10
N TRP A 40 -14.67 22.93 -3.71
CA TRP A 40 -14.47 24.14 -4.51
C TRP A 40 -13.00 24.61 -4.58
N ARG A 41 -12.07 24.01 -3.80
CA ARG A 41 -10.64 24.33 -3.84
C ARG A 41 -9.83 23.23 -4.52
N ARG A 42 -8.87 23.62 -5.33
CA ARG A 42 -7.88 22.68 -5.88
C ARG A 42 -6.90 22.24 -4.81
N LYS A 43 -6.58 20.95 -4.83
CA LYS A 43 -5.67 20.31 -3.89
C LYS A 43 -4.36 19.93 -4.59
N TYR A 44 -3.33 19.90 -3.78
CA TYR A 44 -2.03 19.38 -4.14
C TYR A 44 -1.54 18.48 -3.02
N SER A 45 -1.29 17.21 -3.33
CA SER A 45 -0.63 16.28 -2.42
C SER A 45 0.76 15.95 -2.95
N SER A 46 1.76 16.00 -2.10
CA SER A 46 3.15 15.73 -2.50
C SER A 46 3.73 14.54 -1.78
N THR A 47 3.22 14.24 -0.59
CA THR A 47 3.81 13.25 0.31
C THR A 47 2.73 12.44 0.96
N VAL A 48 2.98 11.15 1.02
CA VAL A 48 2.19 10.14 1.72
C VAL A 48 3.10 9.47 2.72
N TRP A 49 2.67 9.37 3.97
CA TRP A 49 3.33 8.56 4.99
C TRP A 49 2.49 7.31 5.22
N THR A 50 3.10 6.15 5.09
CA THR A 50 2.46 4.86 5.29
C THR A 50 3.05 4.20 6.51
N ALA A 51 2.26 3.99 7.55
CA ALA A 51 2.66 3.20 8.69
C ALA A 51 2.40 1.72 8.40
N MET A 52 3.45 0.93 8.38
CA MET A 52 3.37 -0.50 8.12
C MET A 52 3.94 -1.29 9.29
N LYS A 53 3.33 -2.44 9.55
CA LYS A 53 3.91 -3.44 10.44
C LYS A 53 5.11 -4.07 9.74
N PRO A 54 6.31 -4.10 10.36
CA PRO A 54 7.44 -4.76 9.77
C PRO A 54 7.21 -6.28 9.76
N GLU A 55 7.18 -6.83 8.58
CA GLU A 55 7.02 -8.26 8.33
C GLU A 55 8.07 -8.70 7.31
N SER A 56 8.34 -10.00 7.24
CA SER A 56 9.25 -10.53 6.23
C SER A 56 8.71 -10.18 4.84
N GLN A 57 9.47 -9.39 4.08
CA GLN A 57 9.13 -8.94 2.71
C GLN A 57 7.82 -8.13 2.58
N ALA A 58 7.43 -7.37 3.61
CA ALA A 58 6.25 -6.50 3.51
C ALA A 58 6.44 -5.42 2.43
N ILE A 59 5.75 -5.57 1.32
CA ILE A 59 5.80 -4.65 0.18
C ILE A 59 4.38 -4.33 -0.27
N VAL A 60 4.10 -3.04 -0.43
CA VAL A 60 2.87 -2.56 -1.06
C VAL A 60 3.19 -1.53 -2.13
N THR A 61 2.31 -1.41 -3.10
CA THR A 61 2.35 -0.39 -4.14
C THR A 61 1.26 0.62 -3.88
N LEU A 62 1.66 1.89 -3.80
CA LEU A 62 0.74 3.03 -3.68
C LEU A 62 0.57 3.68 -5.04
N THR A 63 -0.66 3.90 -5.43
CA THR A 63 -1.02 4.74 -6.57
C THR A 63 -2.21 5.62 -6.20
N ALA A 64 -2.61 6.51 -7.08
CA ALA A 64 -3.76 7.36 -6.89
C ALA A 64 -4.55 7.49 -8.19
N GLU A 65 -5.83 7.82 -8.06
CA GLU A 65 -6.74 8.24 -9.11
C GLU A 65 -7.32 9.60 -8.75
N SER A 66 -7.64 10.43 -9.72
CA SER A 66 -8.26 11.74 -9.50
C SER A 66 -9.18 12.14 -10.65
N ASN A 67 -9.89 13.25 -10.48
CA ASN A 67 -10.69 13.86 -11.54
C ASN A 67 -9.87 14.35 -12.76
N VAL A 68 -8.54 14.43 -12.65
CA VAL A 68 -7.66 14.90 -13.74
C VAL A 68 -6.92 13.74 -14.39
N LYS A 69 -6.65 12.68 -13.63
CA LYS A 69 -5.86 11.54 -14.10
C LYS A 69 -6.35 10.25 -13.46
N SER A 70 -6.61 9.25 -14.31
CA SER A 70 -7.11 7.93 -13.87
C SER A 70 -6.06 7.10 -13.10
N GLU A 71 -4.77 7.32 -13.35
CA GLU A 71 -3.72 6.57 -12.66
C GLU A 71 -2.43 7.40 -12.56
N TYR A 72 -1.91 7.52 -11.35
CA TYR A 72 -0.62 8.15 -11.07
C TYR A 72 0.48 7.07 -11.00
N PRO A 73 1.76 7.47 -11.22
CA PRO A 73 2.87 6.53 -11.16
C PRO A 73 2.95 5.82 -9.81
N ASP A 74 3.10 4.52 -9.85
CA ASP A 74 3.24 3.64 -8.69
C ASP A 74 4.42 4.03 -7.79
N LYS A 75 4.21 3.89 -6.49
CA LYS A 75 5.25 4.05 -5.47
C LYS A 75 5.34 2.79 -4.62
N ILE A 76 6.47 2.15 -4.67
CA ILE A 76 6.75 0.97 -3.85
C ILE A 76 7.07 1.44 -2.43
N VAL A 77 6.41 0.83 -1.46
CA VAL A 77 6.63 1.03 -0.02
C VAL A 77 6.97 -0.33 0.59
N SER A 78 8.09 -0.40 1.25
CA SER A 78 8.59 -1.65 1.85
C SER A 78 8.94 -1.45 3.33
N ALA A 79 8.44 -2.34 4.17
CA ALA A 79 8.71 -2.41 5.61
C ALA A 79 9.24 -3.80 5.98
N GLY A 80 10.29 -4.25 5.29
CA GLY A 80 10.87 -5.56 5.52
C GLY A 80 11.63 -5.65 6.85
N LEU A 81 11.51 -6.79 7.54
CA LEU A 81 12.46 -7.18 8.56
C LEU A 81 13.74 -7.69 7.89
N ALA A 82 14.89 -7.41 8.49
CA ALA A 82 16.14 -8.03 8.07
C ALA A 82 16.03 -9.55 8.25
N THR A 83 16.18 -10.28 7.16
CA THR A 83 16.24 -11.74 7.16
C THR A 83 17.64 -12.19 6.76
N PHE A 84 18.03 -13.42 7.11
CA PHE A 84 19.34 -13.96 6.70
C PHE A 84 19.58 -13.95 5.20
N LEU A 85 18.51 -13.98 4.40
CA LEU A 85 18.59 -13.90 2.94
C LEU A 85 18.92 -12.49 2.40
N ASN A 86 18.66 -11.45 3.22
CA ASN A 86 18.83 -10.04 2.84
C ASN A 86 19.88 -9.33 3.71
N MET A 87 20.71 -10.07 4.42
CA MET A 87 21.74 -9.48 5.28
C MET A 87 22.90 -8.94 4.44
N SER A 88 23.09 -7.62 4.49
CA SER A 88 24.36 -7.00 4.15
C SER A 88 25.15 -6.79 5.43
N PHE A 89 26.31 -7.38 5.53
CA PHE A 89 27.20 -7.25 6.71
C PHE A 89 27.81 -5.84 6.84
N GLU A 90 27.68 -4.99 5.83
CA GLU A 90 28.22 -3.62 5.86
C GLU A 90 27.46 -2.68 6.79
N HIS A 91 26.17 -2.95 7.04
CA HIS A 91 25.31 -2.11 7.90
C HIS A 91 24.45 -2.96 8.84
N TRP A 92 25.03 -4.00 9.41
CA TRP A 92 24.30 -4.92 10.23
C TRP A 92 24.00 -4.38 11.63
N SER A 93 22.74 -4.46 12.06
CA SER A 93 22.33 -4.22 13.43
C SER A 93 21.41 -5.35 13.89
N PHE A 94 21.64 -5.86 15.08
CA PHE A 94 20.81 -6.88 15.75
C PHE A 94 19.43 -6.36 16.19
N GLY A 95 19.10 -5.11 15.90
CA GLY A 95 17.85 -4.50 16.25
C GLY A 95 16.70 -5.00 15.40
N THR A 96 16.02 -6.05 15.84
CA THR A 96 14.69 -6.40 15.30
C THR A 96 13.68 -5.37 15.77
N ASN A 97 13.51 -4.30 15.00
CA ASN A 97 12.52 -3.30 15.34
C ASN A 97 11.12 -3.79 14.93
N ARG A 98 10.39 -4.37 15.88
CA ARG A 98 9.00 -4.81 15.71
C ARG A 98 7.99 -3.65 15.74
N LYS A 99 8.46 -2.42 15.97
CA LYS A 99 7.60 -1.24 15.99
C LYS A 99 7.14 -0.91 14.57
N PRO A 100 5.93 -0.37 14.40
CA PRO A 100 5.46 0.11 13.11
C PRO A 100 6.46 1.08 12.49
N GLN A 101 6.74 0.90 11.21
CA GLN A 101 7.63 1.76 10.44
C GLN A 101 6.81 2.76 9.67
N LEU A 102 7.13 4.04 9.83
CA LEU A 102 6.52 5.13 9.07
C LEU A 102 7.39 5.44 7.84
N ILE A 103 6.88 5.11 6.68
CA ILE A 103 7.59 5.20 5.42
C ILE A 103 7.04 6.36 4.61
N ARG A 104 7.93 7.25 4.19
CA ARG A 104 7.60 8.42 3.39
C ARG A 104 7.69 8.12 1.90
N SER A 105 6.63 8.38 1.16
CA SER A 105 6.58 8.26 -0.29
C SER A 105 6.20 9.58 -0.95
N LYS A 106 6.79 9.87 -2.12
CA LYS A 106 6.46 11.05 -2.91
C LYS A 106 5.41 10.69 -3.94
N LEU A 107 4.15 11.02 -3.66
CA LEU A 107 3.02 10.84 -4.58
C LEU A 107 2.49 12.21 -4.99
N LYS A 108 2.91 12.70 -6.17
CA LYS A 108 2.61 14.06 -6.63
C LYS A 108 1.26 14.10 -7.35
N VAL A 109 0.20 14.45 -6.64
CA VAL A 109 -1.14 14.72 -7.18
C VAL A 109 -1.36 16.22 -7.19
N LYS A 110 -1.65 16.81 -8.35
CA LYS A 110 -1.67 18.27 -8.54
C LYS A 110 -2.97 18.77 -9.16
N LYS A 111 -3.46 19.92 -8.64
CA LYS A 111 -4.58 20.68 -9.19
C LYS A 111 -5.86 19.86 -9.33
N VAL A 112 -6.14 18.99 -8.36
CA VAL A 112 -7.29 18.11 -8.35
C VAL A 112 -8.37 18.63 -7.41
N SER A 113 -9.63 18.31 -7.68
CA SER A 113 -10.76 18.59 -6.80
C SER A 113 -10.91 17.49 -5.75
N TYR A 114 -10.73 16.25 -6.17
CA TYR A 114 -10.70 15.08 -5.31
C TYR A 114 -9.68 14.07 -5.82
N TYR A 115 -9.26 13.17 -4.96
CA TYR A 115 -8.52 11.99 -5.38
C TYR A 115 -8.80 10.81 -4.46
N LYS A 116 -8.52 9.63 -4.97
CA LYS A 116 -8.54 8.36 -4.25
C LYS A 116 -7.13 7.84 -4.12
N LEU A 117 -6.85 7.21 -3.00
CA LEU A 117 -5.62 6.46 -2.80
C LEU A 117 -5.89 4.98 -3.02
N ILE A 118 -5.02 4.33 -3.74
CA ILE A 118 -5.10 2.90 -4.03
C ILE A 118 -3.84 2.23 -3.50
N ILE A 119 -4.03 1.17 -2.73
CA ILE A 119 -2.95 0.34 -2.19
C ILE A 119 -3.11 -1.05 -2.77
N ARG A 120 -2.06 -1.56 -3.40
CA ARG A 120 -2.04 -2.89 -3.99
C ARG A 120 -0.94 -3.72 -3.35
N SER A 121 -1.23 -4.99 -3.13
CA SER A 121 -0.23 -5.98 -2.75
C SER A 121 -0.38 -7.20 -3.65
N LYS A 122 0.74 -7.66 -4.19
CA LYS A 122 0.81 -8.85 -5.02
C LYS A 122 2.01 -9.66 -4.57
N SER A 123 1.77 -10.70 -3.79
CA SER A 123 2.84 -11.58 -3.35
C SER A 123 2.27 -12.93 -2.89
N ALA A 124 2.87 -14.02 -3.36
CA ALA A 124 2.54 -15.37 -2.93
C ALA A 124 3.17 -15.74 -1.57
N SER A 125 4.24 -15.07 -1.18
CA SER A 125 5.06 -15.46 -0.01
C SER A 125 5.08 -14.44 1.12
N ALA A 126 4.59 -13.23 0.89
CA ALA A 126 4.67 -12.14 1.85
C ALA A 126 3.31 -11.52 2.17
N THR A 127 3.17 -11.07 3.39
CA THR A 127 2.03 -10.23 3.81
C THR A 127 2.50 -8.83 4.03
N ALA A 128 1.59 -7.89 3.81
CA ALA A 128 1.80 -6.51 4.18
C ALA A 128 0.61 -6.03 5.02
N THR A 129 0.89 -5.57 6.23
CA THR A 129 -0.11 -4.95 7.10
C THR A 129 0.10 -3.44 7.11
N VAL A 130 -0.80 -2.71 6.46
CA VAL A 130 -0.84 -1.25 6.52
C VAL A 130 -1.70 -0.85 7.71
N LEU A 131 -1.16 -0.05 8.62
CA LEU A 131 -1.82 0.38 9.85
C LEU A 131 -2.50 1.73 9.69
N SER A 132 -1.82 2.69 9.05
CA SER A 132 -2.37 4.00 8.72
C SER A 132 -1.71 4.58 7.49
N VAL A 133 -2.40 5.55 6.89
CA VAL A 133 -1.88 6.35 5.79
C VAL A 133 -2.19 7.81 6.06
N ASP A 134 -1.16 8.63 6.14
CA ASP A 134 -1.27 10.06 6.38
C ASP A 134 -0.90 10.83 5.11
N LEU A 135 -1.73 11.80 4.75
CA LEU A 135 -1.60 12.56 3.53
C LEU A 135 -1.27 14.01 3.81
N GLN A 136 -0.21 14.51 3.17
CA GLN A 136 0.05 15.95 3.19
C GLN A 136 -0.69 16.62 2.04
N VAL A 137 -1.70 17.42 2.38
CA VAL A 137 -2.51 18.15 1.41
C VAL A 137 -2.33 19.64 1.58
N ARG A 138 -2.17 20.33 0.44
CA ARG A 138 -2.15 21.80 0.37
C ARG A 138 -3.28 22.27 -0.52
N TYR A 139 -3.97 23.28 -0.06
CA TYR A 139 -5.00 23.94 -0.86
C TYR A 139 -4.35 24.99 -1.76
N THR A 140 -4.79 25.04 -2.99
CA THR A 140 -4.38 26.05 -3.99
C THR A 140 -5.63 26.78 -4.49
N GLY A 141 -5.55 27.59 -5.50
CA GLY A 141 -6.66 28.40 -5.99
C GLY A 141 -7.97 27.64 -6.20
N ASN A 142 -9.03 28.37 -6.48
CA ASN A 142 -10.37 27.81 -6.67
C ASN A 142 -10.49 26.95 -7.93
N VAL A 143 -11.41 26.01 -7.91
CA VAL A 143 -11.87 25.31 -9.12
C VAL A 143 -12.68 26.31 -9.92
N LYS A 144 -12.30 26.55 -11.19
CA LYS A 144 -13.06 27.37 -12.12
C LYS A 144 -14.11 26.53 -12.80
#